data_4b8747faf969c12d95986b76d48f4d64
#
_entry.id   4b8747faf969c12d95986b76d48f4d64
#
_cell.length_a   1.000
_cell.length_b   1.000
_cell.length_c   1.000
_cell.angle_alpha   90.00
_cell.angle_beta   90.00
_cell.angle_gamma   90.00
#
_symmetry.space_group_name_H-M   'P 1'
#
loop_
_entity.id
_entity.type
_entity.pdbx_description
1 polymer ?
#
loop_
_entity_poly.entity_id
_entity_poly.type
_entity_poly.pdbx_seq_one_letter_code
_entity_poly.pdbx_strand_id
1 'polypeptide(L)'
;PSKDNYPICDPYLKWHIAQDAVNQASTLMLTSVGYAKELGIDPDKWIYLHGYSDVKEKLVSERPDLSKSRALELAIAGAIDSAGIAAERIAYRDIYSCFPIVVHLAAEVLGLDPLQDQMSMTGGLPFFGGSGNNYSTHGIATMVETLRQDRGAYGLVLANGGFMSKQSAGVYSAKASDSWADVSSAHLQAEVDAQPEPSLLNEDCTAVIEAYTVRHGRHGVAHAYLFARNSEGRVMATVPVDHRATMDALHTFDSPVGQTVNIIHREGKNILSNPQLLGTPMSDDFLSRDFKYVDLKRDGNVLEVTLNRPEAYNALFSAAHFELAEIFDEFERDQDLWVAIVTGAGEKAFCSGNDLKVSVSGGDMSMPASGFAGLCARTDREKPVIAAVNGVAMGGGLEIVLACDVAIADPVASFALPEVKVGLFAAAGGVQRLTRQIGEKAAMELILTGRKLGADEASALGLINSISASGDVMGAARALAQTIAGNSPTSIRASKRVLNAVDDLGKWD
;
A
#
# COMPACT_ATOMS: atom_id res chain seq x y z
N PRO A 1 -8.43 -5.90 -2.37
CA PRO A 1 -9.00 -5.90 -1.02
C PRO A 1 -10.53 -5.89 -1.04
N SER A 2 -11.16 -6.51 -0.03
CA SER A 2 -12.61 -6.47 0.19
C SER A 2 -12.89 -6.29 1.69
N LYS A 3 -14.17 -6.12 2.07
CA LYS A 3 -14.55 -6.02 3.48
C LYS A 3 -14.08 -7.22 4.32
N ASP A 4 -14.04 -8.40 3.71
CA ASP A 4 -13.66 -9.65 4.37
C ASP A 4 -12.18 -10.01 4.16
N ASN A 5 -11.54 -9.44 3.13
CA ASN A 5 -10.12 -9.64 2.79
C ASN A 5 -9.40 -8.28 2.72
N TYR A 6 -9.18 -7.69 3.87
CA TYR A 6 -8.59 -6.37 4.05
C TYR A 6 -7.07 -6.45 4.31
N PRO A 7 -6.31 -5.35 4.08
CA PRO A 7 -4.89 -5.29 4.40
C PRO A 7 -4.61 -5.50 5.89
N ILE A 8 -3.58 -6.27 6.20
CA ILE A 8 -3.07 -6.50 7.56
C ILE A 8 -1.71 -5.84 7.74
N CYS A 9 -0.77 -6.21 6.88
CA CYS A 9 0.55 -5.59 6.78
C CYS A 9 1.05 -5.78 5.36
N ASP A 10 1.57 -4.74 4.74
CA ASP A 10 1.98 -4.83 3.35
C ASP A 10 3.07 -5.89 3.13
N PRO A 11 2.94 -6.70 2.07
CA PRO A 11 1.90 -6.70 1.03
C PRO A 11 0.70 -7.63 1.31
N TYR A 12 0.47 -8.06 2.54
CA TYR A 12 -0.44 -9.15 2.88
C TYR A 12 -1.84 -8.69 3.27
N LEU A 13 -2.84 -9.36 2.67
CA LEU A 13 -4.24 -9.28 3.04
C LEU A 13 -4.60 -10.35 4.09
N LYS A 14 -5.76 -10.22 4.72
CA LYS A 14 -6.29 -11.15 5.75
C LYS A 14 -6.24 -12.62 5.31
N TRP A 15 -6.58 -12.93 4.05
CA TRP A 15 -6.62 -14.31 3.56
C TRP A 15 -5.26 -14.85 3.11
N HIS A 16 -4.22 -14.03 3.11
CA HIS A 16 -2.85 -14.49 2.85
C HIS A 16 -2.16 -15.04 4.10
N ILE A 17 -2.66 -14.72 5.28
CA ILE A 17 -2.01 -15.06 6.55
C ILE A 17 -2.77 -16.15 7.31
N ALA A 18 -2.09 -16.78 8.26
CA ALA A 18 -2.67 -17.81 9.13
C ALA A 18 -3.96 -17.34 9.80
N GLN A 19 -4.98 -18.20 9.79
CA GLN A 19 -6.22 -17.99 10.54
C GLN A 19 -6.05 -18.62 11.93
N ASP A 20 -5.98 -17.79 12.97
CA ASP A 20 -5.72 -18.19 14.35
C ASP A 20 -6.99 -18.47 15.18
N ALA A 21 -8.16 -18.06 14.69
CA ALA A 21 -9.45 -18.28 15.33
C ALA A 21 -10.01 -19.69 15.03
N VAL A 22 -9.25 -20.71 15.39
CA VAL A 22 -9.59 -22.12 15.13
C VAL A 22 -9.51 -22.96 16.42
N ASN A 23 -10.29 -24.05 16.46
CA ASN A 23 -10.25 -25.04 17.53
C ASN A 23 -9.93 -26.42 16.94
N GLN A 24 -8.65 -26.77 16.95
CA GLN A 24 -8.12 -27.98 16.30
C GLN A 24 -7.19 -28.72 17.25
N ALA A 25 -7.16 -30.03 17.12
CA ALA A 25 -6.25 -30.93 17.86
C ALA A 25 -5.71 -32.04 16.95
N SER A 26 -4.45 -32.37 17.11
CA SER A 26 -3.80 -33.49 16.45
C SER A 26 -2.92 -34.24 17.43
N THR A 27 -2.86 -35.57 17.29
CA THR A 27 -2.06 -36.43 18.15
C THR A 27 -1.29 -37.43 17.30
N LEU A 28 -0.01 -37.59 17.61
CA LEU A 28 0.85 -38.59 17.02
C LEU A 28 1.39 -39.52 18.11
N MET A 29 1.42 -40.81 17.83
CA MET A 29 2.12 -41.78 18.68
C MET A 29 3.52 -42.03 18.09
N LEU A 30 4.53 -41.72 18.87
CA LEU A 30 5.92 -41.95 18.55
C LEU A 30 6.47 -43.09 19.42
N THR A 31 7.14 -44.02 18.79
CA THR A 31 7.73 -45.17 19.51
C THR A 31 8.89 -45.77 18.73
N SER A 32 9.71 -46.57 19.36
CA SER A 32 10.72 -47.37 18.67
C SER A 32 10.09 -48.55 17.93
N VAL A 33 10.75 -49.04 16.88
CA VAL A 33 10.33 -50.24 16.14
C VAL A 33 10.22 -51.46 17.06
N GLY A 34 11.16 -51.62 18.03
CA GLY A 34 11.14 -52.68 19.02
C GLY A 34 9.87 -52.65 19.85
N TYR A 35 9.55 -51.49 20.43
CA TYR A 35 8.35 -51.35 21.27
C TYR A 35 7.04 -51.43 20.49
N ALA A 36 7.04 -50.95 19.24
CA ALA A 36 5.87 -51.10 18.34
C ALA A 36 5.57 -52.60 18.08
N LYS A 37 6.59 -53.45 17.95
CA LYS A 37 6.45 -54.90 17.84
C LYS A 37 5.90 -55.54 19.12
N GLU A 38 6.42 -55.13 20.27
CA GLU A 38 5.95 -55.59 21.57
C GLU A 38 4.46 -55.26 21.81
N LEU A 39 4.03 -54.07 21.37
CA LEU A 39 2.64 -53.62 21.43
C LEU A 39 1.75 -54.27 20.35
N GLY A 40 2.28 -55.06 19.45
CA GLY A 40 1.54 -55.69 18.36
C GLY A 40 0.96 -54.70 17.36
N ILE A 41 1.56 -53.55 17.22
CA ILE A 41 1.13 -52.54 16.21
C ILE A 41 1.45 -53.10 14.84
N ASP A 42 0.46 -53.13 13.97
CA ASP A 42 0.57 -53.59 12.59
C ASP A 42 1.65 -52.78 11.83
N PRO A 43 2.68 -53.42 11.24
CA PRO A 43 3.70 -52.77 10.47
C PRO A 43 3.19 -51.95 9.30
N ASP A 44 2.00 -52.27 8.76
CA ASP A 44 1.40 -51.48 7.70
C ASP A 44 0.97 -50.05 8.13
N LYS A 45 0.89 -49.83 9.45
CA LYS A 45 0.60 -48.51 10.04
C LYS A 45 1.84 -47.72 10.34
N TRP A 46 3.04 -48.27 10.20
CA TRP A 46 4.28 -47.60 10.58
C TRP A 46 4.74 -46.64 9.50
N ILE A 47 5.10 -45.44 9.95
CA ILE A 47 5.79 -44.43 9.16
C ILE A 47 7.08 -44.08 9.89
N TYR A 48 8.16 -44.06 9.18
CA TYR A 48 9.50 -43.81 9.71
C TYR A 48 9.90 -42.36 9.44
N LEU A 49 10.55 -41.74 10.42
CA LEU A 49 11.32 -40.51 10.22
C LEU A 49 12.68 -40.91 9.63
N HIS A 50 12.97 -40.51 8.42
CA HIS A 50 14.20 -40.83 7.68
C HIS A 50 15.34 -39.84 7.94
N GLY A 51 14.99 -38.57 8.07
CA GLY A 51 15.93 -37.50 8.32
C GLY A 51 15.25 -36.29 8.93
N TYR A 52 16.00 -35.49 9.64
CA TYR A 52 15.53 -34.24 10.22
C TYR A 52 16.64 -33.24 10.38
N SER A 53 16.25 -31.98 10.55
CA SER A 53 17.14 -30.90 10.95
C SER A 53 16.40 -29.82 11.70
N ASP A 54 17.10 -29.15 12.61
CA ASP A 54 16.61 -28.01 13.38
C ASP A 54 17.63 -26.90 13.34
N VAL A 55 17.26 -25.73 12.84
CA VAL A 55 18.16 -24.58 12.69
C VAL A 55 17.48 -23.29 13.13
N LYS A 56 18.19 -22.45 13.85
CA LYS A 56 17.75 -21.14 14.28
C LYS A 56 18.33 -20.07 13.36
N GLU A 57 17.50 -19.15 12.94
CA GLU A 57 17.93 -17.99 12.16
C GLU A 57 18.35 -16.84 13.08
N LYS A 58 19.19 -15.95 12.59
CA LYS A 58 19.51 -14.68 13.25
C LYS A 58 18.24 -13.83 13.42
N LEU A 59 18.26 -12.91 14.36
CA LEU A 59 17.22 -11.89 14.47
C LEU A 59 17.09 -11.11 13.15
N VAL A 60 15.89 -10.65 12.82
CA VAL A 60 15.67 -9.96 11.53
C VAL A 60 16.63 -8.79 11.33
N SER A 61 16.92 -8.03 12.39
CA SER A 61 17.89 -6.93 12.38
C SER A 61 19.35 -7.35 12.10
N GLU A 62 19.70 -8.60 12.39
CA GLU A 62 21.06 -9.16 12.33
C GLU A 62 21.32 -9.94 11.03
N ARG A 63 20.28 -10.25 10.26
CA ARG A 63 20.44 -11.00 8.99
C ARG A 63 21.21 -10.18 7.97
N PRO A 64 22.20 -10.77 7.30
CA PRO A 64 22.95 -10.05 6.25
C PRO A 64 22.07 -9.64 5.08
N ASP A 65 21.10 -10.47 4.71
CA ASP A 65 20.13 -10.29 3.63
C ASP A 65 18.72 -10.53 4.18
N LEU A 66 17.85 -9.51 4.07
CA LEU A 66 16.46 -9.58 4.55
C LEU A 66 15.52 -10.33 3.59
N SER A 67 15.95 -10.56 2.36
CA SER A 67 15.17 -11.27 1.34
C SER A 67 15.30 -12.80 1.43
N LYS A 68 16.22 -13.33 2.27
CA LYS A 68 16.55 -14.75 2.37
C LYS A 68 16.49 -15.27 3.81
N SER A 69 16.46 -16.59 3.95
CA SER A 69 16.63 -17.28 5.23
C SER A 69 17.59 -18.45 5.07
N ARG A 70 18.80 -18.26 5.54
CA ARG A 70 19.82 -19.32 5.51
C ARG A 70 19.42 -20.51 6.36
N ALA A 71 18.77 -20.27 7.50
CA ALA A 71 18.29 -21.34 8.35
C ALA A 71 17.22 -22.20 7.67
N LEU A 72 16.32 -21.60 6.86
CA LEU A 72 15.33 -22.33 6.09
C LEU A 72 15.96 -23.20 5.02
N GLU A 73 16.92 -22.65 4.27
CA GLU A 73 17.68 -23.40 3.27
C GLU A 73 18.35 -24.62 3.90
N LEU A 74 19.12 -24.39 4.97
CA LEU A 74 19.86 -25.44 5.68
C LEU A 74 18.95 -26.47 6.36
N ALA A 75 17.80 -26.05 6.87
CA ALA A 75 16.84 -26.96 7.48
C ALA A 75 16.27 -27.95 6.44
N ILE A 76 15.86 -27.44 5.28
CA ILE A 76 15.33 -28.30 4.21
C ILE A 76 16.42 -29.22 3.67
N ALA A 77 17.59 -28.67 3.29
CA ALA A 77 18.69 -29.43 2.73
C ALA A 77 19.20 -30.48 3.74
N GLY A 78 19.44 -30.07 4.99
CA GLY A 78 19.94 -30.96 6.04
C GLY A 78 19.00 -32.14 6.36
N ALA A 79 17.66 -31.92 6.32
CA ALA A 79 16.69 -32.99 6.52
C ALA A 79 16.72 -34.01 5.34
N ILE A 80 16.86 -33.53 4.10
CA ILE A 80 16.95 -34.35 2.90
C ILE A 80 18.27 -35.13 2.89
N ASP A 81 19.38 -34.45 3.19
CA ASP A 81 20.72 -35.07 3.26
C ASP A 81 20.76 -36.14 4.35
N SER A 82 20.22 -35.85 5.55
CA SER A 82 20.19 -36.84 6.64
C SER A 82 19.28 -38.03 6.32
N ALA A 83 18.29 -37.88 5.46
CA ALA A 83 17.48 -38.97 4.93
C ALA A 83 18.21 -39.80 3.84
N GLY A 84 19.32 -39.33 3.30
CA GLY A 84 20.11 -39.98 2.27
C GLY A 84 19.38 -40.12 0.93
N ILE A 85 18.54 -39.14 0.59
CA ILE A 85 17.73 -39.14 -0.65
C ILE A 85 18.00 -37.89 -1.47
N ALA A 86 17.71 -37.96 -2.77
CA ALA A 86 17.68 -36.79 -3.64
C ALA A 86 16.35 -36.00 -3.44
N ALA A 87 16.38 -34.67 -3.56
CA ALA A 87 15.24 -33.79 -3.33
C ALA A 87 14.03 -34.12 -4.25
N GLU A 88 14.29 -34.56 -5.48
CA GLU A 88 13.29 -34.95 -6.47
C GLU A 88 12.48 -36.19 -6.06
N ARG A 89 12.96 -36.94 -5.04
CA ARG A 89 12.23 -38.07 -4.46
C ARG A 89 11.13 -37.68 -3.48
N ILE A 90 11.10 -36.42 -3.06
CA ILE A 90 10.04 -35.88 -2.19
C ILE A 90 8.76 -35.74 -3.02
N ALA A 91 7.84 -36.68 -2.86
CA ALA A 91 6.56 -36.68 -3.58
C ALA A 91 5.52 -35.74 -2.92
N TYR A 92 5.53 -35.67 -1.57
CA TYR A 92 4.55 -34.93 -0.79
C TYR A 92 5.23 -33.90 0.10
N ARG A 93 4.62 -32.73 0.25
CA ARG A 93 5.14 -31.59 1.02
C ARG A 93 4.05 -30.96 1.85
N ASP A 94 4.39 -30.59 3.10
CA ASP A 94 3.56 -29.69 3.90
C ASP A 94 4.44 -28.58 4.46
N ILE A 95 4.44 -27.45 3.77
CA ILE A 95 5.26 -26.28 4.10
C ILE A 95 4.46 -25.35 5.00
N TYR A 96 5.03 -24.97 6.13
CA TYR A 96 4.42 -24.03 7.07
C TYR A 96 4.15 -22.68 6.41
N SER A 97 2.88 -22.34 6.23
CA SER A 97 2.42 -21.23 5.38
C SER A 97 1.77 -20.09 6.18
N CYS A 98 2.39 -19.68 7.30
CA CYS A 98 1.89 -18.54 8.07
C CYS A 98 1.86 -17.23 7.26
N PHE A 99 2.83 -17.06 6.35
CA PHE A 99 2.92 -16.00 5.36
C PHE A 99 3.37 -16.59 4.01
N PRO A 100 2.91 -16.05 2.87
CA PRO A 100 3.28 -16.55 1.55
C PRO A 100 4.79 -16.64 1.30
N ILE A 101 5.58 -15.71 1.83
CA ILE A 101 7.03 -15.68 1.63
C ILE A 101 7.72 -16.99 2.09
N VAL A 102 7.25 -17.63 3.14
CA VAL A 102 7.83 -18.90 3.61
C VAL A 102 7.67 -19.99 2.56
N VAL A 103 6.51 -20.03 1.90
CA VAL A 103 6.23 -20.99 0.83
C VAL A 103 7.10 -20.71 -0.40
N HIS A 104 7.25 -19.43 -0.78
CA HIS A 104 8.11 -19.05 -1.90
C HIS A 104 9.57 -19.40 -1.68
N LEU A 105 10.12 -19.08 -0.51
CA LEU A 105 11.52 -19.41 -0.19
C LEU A 105 11.76 -20.93 -0.11
N ALA A 106 10.79 -21.70 0.44
CA ALA A 106 10.90 -23.15 0.47
C ALA A 106 10.81 -23.76 -0.94
N ALA A 107 9.95 -23.21 -1.80
CA ALA A 107 9.85 -23.62 -3.20
C ALA A 107 11.16 -23.35 -3.96
N GLU A 108 11.79 -22.19 -3.77
CA GLU A 108 13.09 -21.85 -4.36
C GLU A 108 14.15 -22.87 -3.96
N VAL A 109 14.26 -23.21 -2.67
CA VAL A 109 15.20 -24.22 -2.16
C VAL A 109 14.97 -25.60 -2.77
N LEU A 110 13.71 -25.96 -3.00
CA LEU A 110 13.33 -27.26 -3.57
C LEU A 110 13.33 -27.28 -5.13
N GLY A 111 13.60 -26.15 -5.78
CA GLY A 111 13.54 -26.02 -7.24
C GLY A 111 12.13 -26.16 -7.81
N LEU A 112 11.11 -25.70 -7.10
CA LEU A 112 9.68 -25.84 -7.44
C LEU A 112 9.04 -24.48 -7.77
N ASP A 113 7.93 -24.53 -8.51
CA ASP A 113 7.05 -23.39 -8.74
C ASP A 113 5.87 -23.41 -7.74
N PRO A 114 5.82 -22.49 -6.76
CA PRO A 114 4.76 -22.50 -5.74
C PRO A 114 3.35 -22.22 -6.31
N LEU A 115 3.24 -21.79 -7.59
CA LEU A 115 1.97 -21.58 -8.26
C LEU A 115 1.47 -22.84 -9.01
N GLN A 116 2.36 -23.81 -9.26
CA GLN A 116 2.05 -25.04 -10.01
C GLN A 116 2.19 -26.28 -9.14
N ASP A 117 3.18 -26.30 -8.26
CA ASP A 117 3.48 -27.43 -7.42
C ASP A 117 2.71 -27.42 -6.10
N GLN A 118 2.30 -28.58 -5.62
CA GLN A 118 1.61 -28.70 -4.34
C GLN A 118 2.59 -28.51 -3.19
N MET A 119 2.44 -27.40 -2.43
CA MET A 119 3.28 -27.03 -1.31
C MET A 119 2.70 -27.39 0.05
N SER A 120 1.43 -27.82 0.13
CA SER A 120 0.77 -28.19 1.38
C SER A 120 -0.16 -29.40 1.19
N MET A 121 -0.13 -30.32 2.16
CA MET A 121 -1.05 -31.46 2.24
C MET A 121 -2.31 -31.12 3.04
N THR A 122 -2.20 -30.20 4.01
CA THR A 122 -3.32 -29.75 4.84
C THR A 122 -4.17 -28.67 4.13
N GLY A 123 -3.64 -27.99 3.12
CA GLY A 123 -4.26 -26.82 2.46
C GLY A 123 -3.70 -25.49 2.95
N GLY A 124 -2.76 -25.50 3.91
CA GLY A 124 -2.07 -24.32 4.42
C GLY A 124 -2.84 -23.53 5.48
N LEU A 125 -2.10 -22.78 6.30
CA LEU A 125 -2.63 -22.06 7.47
C LEU A 125 -3.74 -21.04 7.16
N PRO A 126 -3.79 -20.38 6.00
CA PRO A 126 -4.87 -19.47 5.65
C PRO A 126 -6.24 -20.14 5.53
N PHE A 127 -6.28 -21.42 5.13
CA PHE A 127 -7.51 -22.16 4.84
C PHE A 127 -7.77 -23.28 5.84
N PHE A 128 -6.76 -24.05 6.19
CA PHE A 128 -6.86 -25.12 7.19
C PHE A 128 -7.01 -24.55 8.60
N GLY A 129 -6.32 -23.47 8.89
CA GLY A 129 -6.24 -22.83 10.18
C GLY A 129 -4.87 -22.98 10.84
N GLY A 130 -4.49 -21.94 11.58
CA GLY A 130 -3.22 -21.84 12.29
C GLY A 130 -3.40 -22.08 13.78
N SER A 131 -3.47 -23.32 14.21
CA SER A 131 -3.66 -23.74 15.62
C SER A 131 -2.39 -23.55 16.48
N GLY A 132 -1.66 -22.47 16.27
CA GLY A 132 -0.40 -22.18 16.99
C GLY A 132 0.66 -23.26 16.72
N ASN A 133 1.29 -23.76 17.77
CA ASN A 133 2.36 -24.76 17.64
C ASN A 133 1.87 -26.15 17.16
N ASN A 134 0.55 -26.37 17.11
CA ASN A 134 0.00 -27.67 16.73
C ASN A 134 -0.14 -27.87 15.21
N TYR A 135 0.01 -26.83 14.40
CA TYR A 135 -0.16 -26.97 12.94
C TYR A 135 0.79 -28.02 12.32
N SER A 136 2.06 -28.00 12.68
CA SER A 136 3.04 -28.96 12.15
C SER A 136 2.71 -30.41 12.54
N THR A 137 2.07 -30.63 13.70
CA THR A 137 1.55 -31.96 14.11
C THR A 137 0.41 -32.39 13.18
N HIS A 138 -0.46 -31.50 12.75
CA HIS A 138 -1.48 -31.78 11.73
C HIS A 138 -0.84 -32.11 10.37
N GLY A 139 0.18 -31.36 9.95
CA GLY A 139 0.96 -31.64 8.74
C GLY A 139 1.57 -33.04 8.76
N ILE A 140 2.21 -33.42 9.88
CA ILE A 140 2.78 -34.77 10.06
C ILE A 140 1.67 -35.82 10.06
N ALA A 141 0.53 -35.61 10.75
CA ALA A 141 -0.57 -36.57 10.78
C ALA A 141 -1.15 -36.82 9.37
N THR A 142 -1.39 -35.75 8.59
CA THR A 142 -1.83 -35.85 7.20
C THR A 142 -0.80 -36.58 6.33
N MET A 143 0.49 -36.27 6.52
CA MET A 143 1.60 -36.95 5.83
C MET A 143 1.63 -38.44 6.17
N VAL A 144 1.44 -38.82 7.43
CA VAL A 144 1.37 -40.22 7.87
C VAL A 144 0.23 -40.98 7.18
N GLU A 145 -0.95 -40.41 7.10
CA GLU A 145 -2.09 -40.99 6.41
C GLU A 145 -1.84 -41.17 4.90
N THR A 146 -1.26 -40.16 4.26
CA THR A 146 -0.92 -40.19 2.82
C THR A 146 0.12 -41.27 2.52
N LEU A 147 1.22 -41.32 3.32
CA LEU A 147 2.29 -42.29 3.12
C LEU A 147 1.90 -43.73 3.44
N ARG A 148 0.85 -43.95 4.23
CA ARG A 148 0.26 -45.30 4.40
C ARG A 148 -0.42 -45.80 3.15
N GLN A 149 -0.95 -44.89 2.33
CA GLN A 149 -1.60 -45.22 1.04
C GLN A 149 -0.58 -45.33 -0.09
N ASP A 150 0.48 -44.49 -0.08
CA ASP A 150 1.59 -44.54 -1.04
C ASP A 150 2.90 -44.89 -0.30
N ARG A 151 3.06 -46.18 -0.01
CA ARG A 151 4.16 -46.73 0.79
C ARG A 151 5.54 -46.61 0.12
N GLY A 152 5.57 -46.25 -1.17
CA GLY A 152 6.79 -46.06 -1.94
C GLY A 152 7.38 -44.64 -1.84
N ALA A 153 6.58 -43.69 -1.42
CA ALA A 153 6.89 -42.28 -1.44
C ALA A 153 7.66 -41.78 -0.22
N TYR A 154 8.25 -40.57 -0.39
CA TYR A 154 8.80 -39.76 0.68
C TYR A 154 8.01 -38.45 0.79
N GLY A 155 7.83 -37.96 2.00
CA GLY A 155 7.20 -36.69 2.30
C GLY A 155 8.06 -35.81 3.19
N LEU A 156 8.00 -34.50 2.94
CA LEU A 156 8.69 -33.47 3.70
C LEU A 156 7.68 -32.61 4.47
N VAL A 157 7.88 -32.41 5.76
CA VAL A 157 7.13 -31.45 6.58
C VAL A 157 8.11 -30.41 7.09
N LEU A 158 7.81 -29.12 6.82
CA LEU A 158 8.57 -27.98 7.32
C LEU A 158 7.76 -27.24 8.39
N ALA A 159 8.34 -27.08 9.55
CA ALA A 159 7.86 -26.21 10.61
C ALA A 159 8.65 -24.89 10.64
N ASN A 160 7.95 -23.79 10.90
CA ASN A 160 8.53 -22.46 11.01
C ASN A 160 7.97 -21.76 12.25
N GLY A 161 8.77 -21.02 12.98
CA GLY A 161 8.36 -20.29 14.17
C GLY A 161 8.99 -18.91 14.29
N GLY A 162 8.29 -18.02 15.03
CA GLY A 162 8.69 -16.64 15.20
C GLY A 162 8.65 -15.87 13.86
N PHE A 163 9.58 -14.95 13.68
CA PHE A 163 9.74 -14.21 12.42
C PHE A 163 10.72 -14.96 11.48
N MET A 164 10.37 -16.18 11.12
CA MET A 164 11.24 -17.13 10.43
C MET A 164 12.56 -17.41 11.21
N SER A 165 12.51 -17.29 12.53
CA SER A 165 13.67 -17.43 13.39
C SER A 165 13.94 -18.86 13.86
N LYS A 166 13.03 -19.80 13.57
CA LYS A 166 13.20 -21.22 13.90
C LYS A 166 12.67 -22.04 12.74
N GLN A 167 13.48 -22.95 12.24
CA GLN A 167 13.15 -23.87 11.16
C GLN A 167 13.39 -25.30 11.61
N SER A 168 12.43 -26.18 11.35
CA SER A 168 12.57 -27.61 11.60
C SER A 168 11.97 -28.38 10.44
N ALA A 169 12.73 -29.29 9.85
CA ALA A 169 12.27 -30.10 8.73
C ALA A 169 12.38 -31.59 9.06
N GLY A 170 11.42 -32.38 8.62
CA GLY A 170 11.43 -33.82 8.77
C GLY A 170 11.03 -34.53 7.48
N VAL A 171 11.78 -35.58 7.11
CA VAL A 171 11.50 -36.45 5.96
C VAL A 171 10.92 -37.77 6.46
N TYR A 172 9.78 -38.15 5.93
CA TYR A 172 8.98 -39.31 6.34
C TYR A 172 8.76 -40.30 5.18
N SER A 173 8.68 -41.62 5.48
CA SER A 173 8.31 -42.67 4.52
C SER A 173 7.76 -43.89 5.23
N ALA A 174 6.93 -44.69 4.53
CA ALA A 174 6.52 -46.03 5.00
C ALA A 174 7.63 -47.11 4.80
N LYS A 175 8.68 -46.79 4.03
CA LYS A 175 9.88 -47.66 3.94
C LYS A 175 10.64 -47.60 5.24
N ALA A 176 11.16 -48.73 5.69
CA ALA A 176 12.13 -48.74 6.79
C ALA A 176 13.43 -48.06 6.33
N SER A 177 14.05 -47.29 7.23
CA SER A 177 15.41 -46.82 7.00
C SER A 177 16.40 -47.93 7.29
N ASP A 178 17.35 -48.14 6.38
CA ASP A 178 18.38 -49.16 6.55
C ASP A 178 19.42 -48.74 7.61
N SER A 179 19.54 -47.44 7.85
CA SER A 179 20.40 -46.87 8.86
C SER A 179 19.79 -45.63 9.46
N TRP A 180 19.89 -45.46 10.76
CA TRP A 180 19.62 -44.21 11.43
C TRP A 180 20.92 -43.61 11.89
N ALA A 181 21.32 -42.47 11.33
CA ALA A 181 22.40 -41.67 11.86
C ALA A 181 21.84 -40.67 12.86
N ASP A 182 22.45 -40.57 14.02
CA ASP A 182 22.15 -39.45 14.93
C ASP A 182 22.79 -38.20 14.34
N VAL A 183 21.99 -37.43 13.63
CA VAL A 183 22.47 -36.27 12.88
C VAL A 183 22.21 -35.03 13.71
N SER A 184 23.27 -34.55 14.38
CA SER A 184 23.22 -33.24 15.03
C SER A 184 23.18 -32.12 13.98
N SER A 185 22.24 -31.20 14.12
CA SER A 185 22.16 -29.98 13.28
C SER A 185 23.19 -28.90 13.69
N ALA A 186 24.10 -29.21 14.61
CA ALA A 186 25.08 -28.24 15.13
C ALA A 186 25.98 -27.62 14.04
N HIS A 187 26.37 -28.42 13.04
CA HIS A 187 27.15 -27.91 11.92
C HIS A 187 26.38 -26.96 11.04
N LEU A 188 25.07 -27.19 10.82
CA LEU A 188 24.19 -26.29 10.08
C LEU A 188 23.98 -24.99 10.86
N GLN A 189 23.79 -25.08 12.17
CA GLN A 189 23.68 -23.91 13.03
C GLN A 189 24.98 -23.07 12.98
N ALA A 190 26.14 -23.71 13.01
CA ALA A 190 27.43 -23.01 12.91
C ALA A 190 27.55 -22.20 11.61
N GLU A 191 26.97 -22.66 10.50
CA GLU A 191 26.96 -21.92 9.25
C GLU A 191 26.08 -20.65 9.33
N VAL A 192 24.93 -20.73 10.01
CA VAL A 192 24.09 -19.54 10.24
C VAL A 192 24.80 -18.56 11.17
N ASP A 193 25.39 -19.06 12.26
CA ASP A 193 26.09 -18.24 13.26
C ASP A 193 27.30 -17.51 12.67
N ALA A 194 27.98 -18.14 11.70
CA ALA A 194 29.12 -17.56 11.00
C ALA A 194 28.78 -16.46 9.99
N GLN A 195 27.52 -16.27 9.66
CA GLN A 195 27.12 -15.18 8.74
C GLN A 195 27.46 -13.81 9.36
N PRO A 196 27.93 -12.84 8.53
CA PRO A 196 28.20 -11.49 9.01
C PRO A 196 26.92 -10.82 9.51
N GLU A 197 27.05 -10.06 10.59
CA GLU A 197 25.98 -9.26 11.15
C GLU A 197 26.23 -7.77 10.85
N PRO A 198 25.23 -7.03 10.35
CA PRO A 198 25.36 -5.59 10.24
C PRO A 198 25.40 -4.95 11.63
N SER A 199 26.25 -3.97 11.84
CA SER A 199 26.20 -3.12 13.03
C SER A 199 24.83 -2.43 13.11
N LEU A 200 24.21 -2.41 14.29
CA LEU A 200 22.94 -1.68 14.47
C LEU A 200 23.23 -0.24 14.84
N LEU A 201 22.69 0.71 14.06
CA LEU A 201 22.88 2.13 14.26
C LEU A 201 21.73 2.72 15.10
N ASN A 202 22.10 3.52 16.10
CA ASN A 202 21.17 4.26 16.96
C ASN A 202 21.64 5.72 17.06
N GLU A 203 21.76 6.36 15.90
CA GLU A 203 22.25 7.73 15.74
C GLU A 203 21.63 8.38 14.50
N ASP A 204 21.78 9.70 14.39
CA ASP A 204 21.33 10.44 13.21
C ASP A 204 22.16 9.98 12.01
N CYS A 205 21.50 9.51 10.94
CA CYS A 205 22.19 9.01 9.76
C CYS A 205 21.37 9.18 8.47
N THR A 206 22.09 9.11 7.34
CA THR A 206 21.49 8.92 6.02
C THR A 206 21.73 7.48 5.61
N ALA A 207 20.70 6.79 5.13
CA ALA A 207 20.74 5.38 4.78
C ALA A 207 19.80 5.04 3.63
N VAL A 208 20.01 3.89 2.98
CA VAL A 208 19.18 3.39 1.87
C VAL A 208 18.20 2.34 2.41
N ILE A 209 16.92 2.44 2.08
CA ILE A 209 15.90 1.48 2.51
C ILE A 209 16.21 0.09 1.94
N GLU A 210 16.33 -0.90 2.83
CA GLU A 210 16.50 -2.32 2.47
C GLU A 210 15.16 -3.08 2.51
N ALA A 211 14.29 -2.74 3.45
CA ALA A 211 12.99 -3.36 3.62
C ALA A 211 12.05 -2.42 4.38
N TYR A 212 10.77 -2.60 4.18
CA TYR A 212 9.73 -1.85 4.90
C TYR A 212 8.50 -2.71 5.11
N THR A 213 7.62 -2.27 6.00
CA THR A 213 6.25 -2.77 6.13
C THR A 213 5.33 -1.68 6.62
N VAL A 214 4.10 -1.72 6.12
CA VAL A 214 3.00 -0.85 6.58
C VAL A 214 1.97 -1.71 7.26
N ARG A 215 1.73 -1.45 8.54
CA ARG A 215 0.72 -2.16 9.33
C ARG A 215 -0.60 -1.42 9.24
N HIS A 216 -1.66 -2.17 8.96
CA HIS A 216 -3.01 -1.64 8.86
C HIS A 216 -3.79 -1.91 10.16
N GLY A 217 -4.56 -0.92 10.59
CA GLY A 217 -5.51 -1.01 11.70
C GLY A 217 -6.96 -0.96 11.20
N ARG A 218 -7.91 -0.92 12.12
CA ARG A 218 -9.36 -0.84 11.79
C ARG A 218 -9.75 0.42 11.00
N HIS A 219 -8.93 1.48 11.10
CA HIS A 219 -9.18 2.81 10.52
C HIS A 219 -8.16 3.20 9.44
N GLY A 220 -7.54 2.22 8.77
CA GLY A 220 -6.51 2.43 7.77
C GLY A 220 -5.09 2.18 8.28
N VAL A 221 -4.09 2.81 7.66
CA VAL A 221 -2.68 2.67 8.03
C VAL A 221 -2.44 3.10 9.48
N ALA A 222 -1.87 2.21 10.28
CA ALA A 222 -1.62 2.46 11.71
C ALA A 222 -0.16 2.79 12.00
N HIS A 223 0.79 2.06 11.41
CA HIS A 223 2.22 2.20 11.65
C HIS A 223 3.00 1.78 10.41
N ALA A 224 4.15 2.38 10.18
CA ALA A 224 5.12 1.91 9.22
C ALA A 224 6.50 1.78 9.87
N TYR A 225 7.22 0.75 9.44
CA TYR A 225 8.56 0.42 9.90
C TYR A 225 9.45 0.19 8.69
N LEU A 226 10.71 0.55 8.80
CA LEU A 226 11.68 0.28 7.77
C LEU A 226 13.03 -0.16 8.35
N PHE A 227 13.74 -0.97 7.57
CA PHE A 227 15.17 -1.16 7.70
C PHE A 227 15.87 -0.38 6.60
N ALA A 228 16.90 0.36 6.96
CA ALA A 228 17.77 1.04 6.01
C ALA A 228 19.24 0.78 6.37
N ARG A 229 20.12 0.88 5.38
CA ARG A 229 21.55 0.59 5.51
C ARG A 229 22.41 1.70 4.90
N ASN A 230 23.55 1.94 5.53
CA ASN A 230 24.66 2.70 4.97
C ASN A 230 25.97 1.91 5.11
N SER A 231 27.12 2.57 4.86
CA SER A 231 28.45 1.94 4.97
C SER A 231 28.82 1.56 6.40
N GLU A 232 28.19 2.13 7.43
CA GLU A 232 28.51 1.91 8.85
C GLU A 232 27.65 0.82 9.47
N GLY A 233 26.43 0.60 8.95
CA GLY A 233 25.55 -0.43 9.47
C GLY A 233 24.12 -0.34 9.00
N ARG A 234 23.23 -0.97 9.76
CA ARG A 234 21.78 -1.01 9.56
C ARG A 234 21.06 -0.22 10.64
N VAL A 235 20.05 0.49 10.26
CA VAL A 235 19.13 1.18 11.17
C VAL A 235 17.72 0.64 11.00
N MET A 236 17.01 0.43 12.11
CA MET A 236 15.59 0.16 12.12
C MET A 236 14.88 1.43 12.56
N ALA A 237 14.01 1.97 11.72
CA ALA A 237 13.32 3.22 12.01
C ALA A 237 11.80 3.06 11.89
N THR A 238 11.09 3.94 12.59
CA THR A 238 9.64 4.08 12.51
C THR A 238 9.30 5.35 11.72
N VAL A 239 8.18 5.31 11.01
CA VAL A 239 7.56 6.51 10.47
C VAL A 239 6.66 7.10 11.55
N PRO A 240 6.74 8.41 11.86
CA PRO A 240 5.86 9.04 12.84
C PRO A 240 4.39 8.86 12.48
N VAL A 241 3.55 8.59 13.48
CA VAL A 241 2.12 8.27 13.29
C VAL A 241 1.32 9.44 12.70
N ASP A 242 1.76 10.65 12.95
CA ASP A 242 1.22 11.90 12.42
C ASP A 242 1.62 12.18 10.96
N HIS A 243 2.59 11.44 10.42
CA HIS A 243 3.02 11.53 9.02
C HIS A 243 2.26 10.56 8.11
N ARG A 244 0.95 10.69 8.06
CA ARG A 244 0.08 9.79 7.33
C ARG A 244 0.39 9.75 5.83
N ALA A 245 0.67 10.88 5.21
CA ALA A 245 1.04 10.95 3.79
C ALA A 245 2.26 10.08 3.44
N THR A 246 3.27 10.01 4.34
CA THR A 246 4.42 9.12 4.14
C THR A 246 4.05 7.65 4.29
N MET A 247 3.19 7.33 5.27
CA MET A 247 2.72 5.96 5.45
C MET A 247 1.87 5.50 4.26
N ASP A 248 1.01 6.37 3.73
CA ASP A 248 0.19 6.10 2.55
C ASP A 248 1.07 6.01 1.29
N ALA A 249 2.11 6.84 1.15
CA ALA A 249 3.08 6.74 0.07
C ALA A 249 3.87 5.41 0.11
N LEU A 250 4.30 4.96 1.29
CA LEU A 250 4.93 3.64 1.45
C LEU A 250 3.99 2.50 1.06
N HIS A 251 2.69 2.65 1.30
CA HIS A 251 1.68 1.66 0.94
C HIS A 251 1.39 1.63 -0.57
N THR A 252 1.41 2.77 -1.25
CA THR A 252 1.02 2.90 -2.67
C THR A 252 2.19 2.87 -3.63
N PHE A 253 3.41 3.01 -3.15
CA PHE A 253 4.62 3.05 -3.97
C PHE A 253 4.99 1.65 -4.50
N ASP A 254 5.42 1.56 -5.76
CA ASP A 254 5.82 0.29 -6.38
C ASP A 254 6.98 -0.39 -5.64
N SER A 255 7.92 0.34 -5.08
CA SER A 255 8.88 -0.11 -4.06
C SER A 255 9.70 1.06 -3.50
N PRO A 256 9.61 1.40 -2.23
CA PRO A 256 10.52 2.35 -1.58
C PRO A 256 11.91 1.76 -1.30
N VAL A 257 12.13 0.47 -1.51
CA VAL A 257 13.44 -0.19 -1.37
C VAL A 257 14.40 0.44 -2.38
N GLY A 258 15.60 0.79 -1.89
CA GLY A 258 16.61 1.50 -2.68
C GLY A 258 16.57 3.03 -2.54
N GLN A 259 15.53 3.61 -1.92
CA GLN A 259 15.46 5.04 -1.66
C GLN A 259 16.37 5.46 -0.50
N THR A 260 17.00 6.61 -0.65
CA THR A 260 17.82 7.21 0.41
C THR A 260 16.95 8.01 1.37
N VAL A 261 17.10 7.78 2.67
CA VAL A 261 16.32 8.40 3.74
C VAL A 261 17.22 8.99 4.82
N ASN A 262 16.76 10.05 5.48
CA ASN A 262 17.38 10.61 6.67
C ASN A 262 16.64 10.12 7.92
N ILE A 263 17.40 9.65 8.89
CA ILE A 263 16.91 9.10 10.14
C ILE A 263 17.51 9.90 11.28
N ILE A 264 16.68 10.26 12.25
CA ILE A 264 17.11 10.91 13.50
C ILE A 264 16.90 9.95 14.65
N HIS A 265 17.84 10.00 15.61
CA HIS A 265 17.74 9.26 16.86
C HIS A 265 17.30 10.18 17.99
N ARG A 266 16.11 9.97 18.54
CA ARG A 266 15.56 10.76 19.63
C ARG A 266 14.91 9.85 20.66
N GLU A 267 15.22 10.08 21.94
CA GLU A 267 14.63 9.34 23.06
C GLU A 267 14.72 7.81 22.93
N GLY A 268 15.86 7.31 22.42
CA GLY A 268 16.08 5.88 22.22
C GLY A 268 15.33 5.25 21.04
N LYS A 269 14.80 6.07 20.12
CA LYS A 269 14.09 5.62 18.91
C LYS A 269 14.70 6.24 17.66
N ASN A 270 14.82 5.44 16.63
CA ASN A 270 15.15 5.92 15.30
C ASN A 270 13.85 6.26 14.57
N ILE A 271 13.77 7.48 14.07
CA ILE A 271 12.56 8.04 13.44
C ILE A 271 12.97 8.57 12.07
N LEU A 272 12.17 8.29 11.07
CA LEU A 272 12.32 8.90 9.75
C LEU A 272 12.16 10.42 9.88
N SER A 273 13.25 11.17 9.69
CA SER A 273 13.27 12.62 9.96
C SER A 273 12.64 13.45 8.85
N ASN A 274 12.69 12.91 7.64
CA ASN A 274 12.11 13.53 6.47
C ASN A 274 11.12 12.58 5.82
N PRO A 275 9.88 12.50 6.32
CA PRO A 275 8.84 11.66 5.75
C PRO A 275 8.47 12.05 4.32
N GLN A 276 8.92 13.20 3.84
CA GLN A 276 8.71 13.71 2.49
C GLN A 276 9.66 13.08 1.46
N LEU A 277 10.59 12.22 1.87
CA LEU A 277 11.63 11.64 1.01
C LEU A 277 11.16 10.59 0.01
N LEU A 278 9.88 10.31 -0.05
CA LEU A 278 9.32 9.45 -1.08
C LEU A 278 8.85 10.23 -2.32
N GLY A 279 9.23 11.50 -2.41
CA GLY A 279 9.02 12.33 -3.57
C GLY A 279 10.34 12.93 -4.05
N THR A 280 10.85 12.47 -5.16
CA THR A 280 11.74 13.31 -5.96
C THR A 280 10.99 14.60 -6.30
N PRO A 281 11.64 15.79 -6.27
CA PRO A 281 11.04 17.00 -6.82
C PRO A 281 10.50 16.70 -8.21
N MET A 282 9.33 17.25 -8.55
CA MET A 282 8.78 17.17 -9.90
C MET A 282 9.89 17.52 -10.87
N SER A 283 10.36 16.53 -11.64
CA SER A 283 11.55 16.73 -12.48
C SER A 283 11.24 17.74 -13.57
N ASP A 284 12.26 18.46 -14.02
CA ASP A 284 12.13 19.31 -15.19
C ASP A 284 11.64 18.51 -16.41
N ASP A 285 11.96 17.22 -16.46
CA ASP A 285 11.49 16.28 -17.46
C ASP A 285 9.97 16.04 -17.34
N PHE A 286 9.42 15.93 -16.13
CA PHE A 286 7.97 15.83 -15.92
C PHE A 286 7.24 17.14 -16.28
N LEU A 287 7.80 18.29 -15.89
CA LEU A 287 7.24 19.61 -16.23
C LEU A 287 7.28 19.91 -17.73
N SER A 288 8.29 19.39 -18.44
CA SER A 288 8.45 19.53 -19.89
C SER A 288 7.69 18.49 -20.71
N ARG A 289 7.04 17.54 -20.04
CA ARG A 289 6.24 16.51 -20.69
C ARG A 289 5.05 17.12 -21.44
N ASP A 290 4.85 16.68 -22.65
CA ASP A 290 3.75 17.13 -23.52
C ASP A 290 2.44 16.45 -23.08
N PHE A 291 1.77 17.04 -22.08
CA PHE A 291 0.41 16.65 -21.70
C PHE A 291 -0.56 17.17 -22.76
N LYS A 292 -1.46 16.33 -23.19
CA LYS A 292 -2.36 16.63 -24.30
C LYS A 292 -3.50 17.58 -23.94
N TYR A 293 -3.92 17.55 -22.66
CA TYR A 293 -5.13 18.24 -22.20
C TYR A 293 -4.87 19.23 -21.07
N VAL A 294 -3.62 19.35 -20.65
CA VAL A 294 -3.22 20.19 -19.51
C VAL A 294 -1.88 20.84 -19.82
N ASP A 295 -1.75 22.14 -19.56
CA ASP A 295 -0.47 22.84 -19.57
C ASP A 295 0.01 23.03 -18.14
N LEU A 296 1.29 22.79 -17.88
CA LEU A 296 1.92 22.96 -16.59
C LEU A 296 2.93 24.11 -16.64
N LYS A 297 2.96 24.87 -15.55
CA LYS A 297 4.01 25.86 -15.31
C LYS A 297 4.37 25.86 -13.83
N ARG A 298 5.66 25.87 -13.54
CA ARG A 298 6.20 26.06 -12.20
C ARG A 298 6.72 27.50 -12.04
N ASP A 299 6.34 28.13 -10.94
CA ASP A 299 6.88 29.42 -10.51
C ASP A 299 7.29 29.31 -9.02
N GLY A 300 8.57 29.02 -8.79
CA GLY A 300 9.09 28.72 -7.46
C GLY A 300 8.38 27.54 -6.81
N ASN A 301 7.67 27.79 -5.72
CA ASN A 301 6.91 26.79 -4.97
C ASN A 301 5.44 26.66 -5.40
N VAL A 302 5.06 27.28 -6.50
CA VAL A 302 3.69 27.28 -7.04
C VAL A 302 3.64 26.48 -8.34
N LEU A 303 2.68 25.56 -8.44
CA LEU A 303 2.33 24.85 -9.67
C LEU A 303 1.09 25.46 -10.29
N GLU A 304 1.18 25.93 -11.54
CA GLU A 304 0.03 26.35 -12.33
C GLU A 304 -0.40 25.19 -13.22
N VAL A 305 -1.68 24.81 -13.11
CA VAL A 305 -2.32 23.72 -13.86
C VAL A 305 -3.41 24.35 -14.74
N THR A 306 -3.21 24.37 -16.02
CA THR A 306 -4.15 24.97 -16.98
C THR A 306 -4.87 23.86 -17.76
N LEU A 307 -6.19 23.76 -17.59
CA LEU A 307 -7.02 22.87 -18.40
C LEU A 307 -7.04 23.37 -19.84
N ASN A 308 -6.52 22.61 -20.79
CA ASN A 308 -6.24 23.11 -22.15
C ASN A 308 -7.05 22.37 -23.23
N ARG A 309 -8.34 22.69 -23.28
CA ARG A 309 -9.27 22.35 -24.39
C ARG A 309 -10.26 23.51 -24.63
N PRO A 310 -9.77 24.71 -24.95
CA PRO A 310 -10.62 25.92 -25.06
C PRO A 310 -11.71 25.81 -26.12
N GLU A 311 -11.48 25.02 -27.19
CA GLU A 311 -12.47 24.74 -28.25
C GLU A 311 -13.68 23.94 -27.74
N ALA A 312 -13.53 23.18 -26.65
CA ALA A 312 -14.57 22.42 -25.97
C ALA A 312 -14.94 23.00 -24.59
N TYR A 313 -14.68 24.30 -24.36
CA TYR A 313 -14.90 24.96 -23.07
C TYR A 313 -14.19 24.23 -21.90
N ASN A 314 -13.01 23.67 -22.14
CA ASN A 314 -12.23 22.92 -21.21
C ASN A 314 -12.98 21.73 -20.56
N ALA A 315 -13.93 21.13 -21.33
CA ALA A 315 -14.62 19.91 -20.91
C ALA A 315 -13.62 18.74 -20.75
N LEU A 316 -13.83 17.93 -19.71
CA LEU A 316 -12.97 16.81 -19.38
C LEU A 316 -13.61 15.47 -19.77
N PHE A 317 -12.77 14.47 -19.94
CA PHE A 317 -13.14 13.07 -20.22
C PHE A 317 -12.04 12.13 -19.70
N SER A 318 -12.21 10.83 -19.82
CA SER A 318 -11.35 9.82 -19.20
C SER A 318 -9.86 10.17 -19.28
N ALA A 319 -9.29 10.34 -20.46
CA ALA A 319 -7.85 10.60 -20.63
C ALA A 319 -7.38 11.88 -19.89
N ALA A 320 -8.18 12.96 -19.92
CA ALA A 320 -7.86 14.18 -19.20
C ALA A 320 -7.93 14.01 -17.67
N HIS A 321 -8.84 13.16 -17.18
CA HIS A 321 -8.90 12.83 -15.74
C HIS A 321 -7.65 12.09 -15.27
N PHE A 322 -7.12 11.16 -16.07
CA PHE A 322 -5.90 10.43 -15.74
C PHE A 322 -4.64 11.32 -15.82
N GLU A 323 -4.52 12.21 -16.83
CA GLU A 323 -3.44 13.20 -16.86
C GLU A 323 -3.43 14.09 -15.61
N LEU A 324 -4.59 14.62 -15.22
CA LEU A 324 -4.73 15.43 -14.02
C LEU A 324 -4.46 14.65 -12.73
N ALA A 325 -4.85 13.37 -12.68
CA ALA A 325 -4.55 12.53 -11.53
C ALA A 325 -3.05 12.36 -11.35
N GLU A 326 -2.30 12.08 -12.42
CA GLU A 326 -0.84 11.98 -12.40
C GLU A 326 -0.19 13.31 -11.97
N ILE A 327 -0.68 14.44 -12.49
CA ILE A 327 -0.17 15.78 -12.15
C ILE A 327 -0.37 16.08 -10.65
N PHE A 328 -1.55 15.79 -10.10
CA PHE A 328 -1.81 16.03 -8.68
C PHE A 328 -1.09 15.02 -7.77
N ASP A 329 -0.83 13.80 -8.24
CA ASP A 329 0.03 12.86 -7.52
C ASP A 329 1.46 13.39 -7.40
N GLU A 330 2.03 13.89 -8.51
CA GLU A 330 3.35 14.50 -8.50
C GLU A 330 3.39 15.81 -7.69
N PHE A 331 2.35 16.65 -7.78
CA PHE A 331 2.24 17.85 -6.96
C PHE A 331 2.27 17.54 -5.46
N GLU A 332 1.52 16.55 -5.00
CA GLU A 332 1.53 16.16 -3.58
C GLU A 332 2.89 15.58 -3.16
N ARG A 333 3.60 14.86 -4.05
CA ARG A 333 4.94 14.30 -3.78
C ARG A 333 6.05 15.34 -3.74
N ASP A 334 6.01 16.35 -4.63
CA ASP A 334 7.09 17.34 -4.78
C ASP A 334 7.18 18.23 -3.53
N GLN A 335 8.32 18.18 -2.84
CA GLN A 335 8.55 18.94 -1.61
C GLN A 335 8.71 20.44 -1.82
N ASP A 336 9.15 20.83 -3.00
CA ASP A 336 9.39 22.21 -3.37
C ASP A 336 8.13 22.88 -3.92
N LEU A 337 7.06 22.14 -4.18
CA LEU A 337 5.75 22.66 -4.55
C LEU A 337 4.84 22.71 -3.32
N TRP A 338 4.36 23.90 -2.99
CA TRP A 338 3.59 24.15 -1.78
C TRP A 338 2.14 24.55 -2.05
N VAL A 339 1.85 25.11 -3.22
CA VAL A 339 0.53 25.57 -3.63
C VAL A 339 0.31 25.23 -5.10
N ALA A 340 -0.90 24.80 -5.47
CA ALA A 340 -1.31 24.71 -6.88
C ALA A 340 -2.38 25.73 -7.22
N ILE A 341 -2.36 26.23 -8.46
CA ILE A 341 -3.41 27.05 -9.06
C ILE A 341 -4.01 26.27 -10.22
N VAL A 342 -5.32 26.11 -10.25
CA VAL A 342 -6.04 25.50 -11.38
C VAL A 342 -6.80 26.58 -12.13
N THR A 343 -6.68 26.62 -13.46
CA THR A 343 -7.42 27.55 -14.33
C THR A 343 -7.78 26.89 -15.66
N GLY A 344 -8.56 27.56 -16.48
CA GLY A 344 -8.89 27.12 -17.85
C GLY A 344 -8.17 27.94 -18.92
N ALA A 345 -7.75 27.28 -19.99
CA ALA A 345 -7.20 27.96 -21.17
C ALA A 345 -8.26 28.82 -21.88
N GLY A 346 -7.85 29.94 -22.43
CA GLY A 346 -8.70 30.89 -23.14
C GLY A 346 -9.54 31.77 -22.19
N GLU A 347 -10.46 32.54 -22.77
CA GLU A 347 -11.22 33.59 -22.04
C GLU A 347 -12.66 33.19 -21.73
N LYS A 348 -13.14 32.02 -22.21
CA LYS A 348 -14.58 31.67 -22.15
C LYS A 348 -14.96 30.81 -20.97
N ALA A 349 -14.11 29.90 -20.59
CA ALA A 349 -14.46 28.90 -19.59
C ALA A 349 -13.26 28.50 -18.72
N PHE A 350 -13.56 28.33 -17.45
CA PHE A 350 -12.73 27.55 -16.56
C PHE A 350 -12.84 26.06 -16.94
N CYS A 351 -14.03 25.47 -16.80
CA CYS A 351 -14.36 24.11 -17.20
C CYS A 351 -15.88 23.95 -17.32
N SER A 352 -16.36 23.39 -18.41
CA SER A 352 -17.79 23.12 -18.62
C SER A 352 -18.26 21.75 -18.10
N GLY A 353 -17.37 21.01 -17.41
CA GLY A 353 -17.70 19.70 -16.82
C GLY A 353 -17.31 18.53 -17.70
N ASN A 354 -18.07 17.42 -17.60
CA ASN A 354 -17.82 16.22 -18.39
C ASN A 354 -18.19 16.43 -19.88
N ASP A 355 -17.37 15.89 -20.79
CA ASP A 355 -17.63 15.95 -22.22
C ASP A 355 -18.76 15.00 -22.62
N LEU A 356 -19.99 15.53 -22.64
CA LEU A 356 -21.19 14.76 -22.99
C LEU A 356 -21.15 14.16 -24.41
N LYS A 357 -20.38 14.75 -25.34
CA LYS A 357 -20.25 14.19 -26.69
C LYS A 357 -19.49 12.87 -26.68
N VAL A 358 -18.43 12.79 -25.88
CA VAL A 358 -17.67 11.56 -25.66
C VAL A 358 -18.55 10.52 -24.97
N SER A 359 -19.32 10.91 -23.97
CA SER A 359 -20.23 10.00 -23.25
C SER A 359 -21.30 9.40 -24.16
N VAL A 360 -21.94 10.21 -25.00
CA VAL A 360 -23.01 9.77 -25.91
C VAL A 360 -22.46 8.89 -27.06
N SER A 361 -21.20 9.15 -27.50
CA SER A 361 -20.57 8.36 -28.56
C SER A 361 -20.05 6.98 -28.09
N GLY A 362 -20.26 6.60 -26.83
CA GLY A 362 -19.75 5.34 -26.27
C GLY A 362 -18.26 5.36 -26.00
N GLY A 363 -17.66 6.53 -25.82
CA GLY A 363 -16.26 6.66 -25.44
C GLY A 363 -15.94 6.14 -24.04
N ASP A 364 -14.65 6.03 -23.72
CA ASP A 364 -14.18 5.59 -22.40
C ASP A 364 -14.65 6.55 -21.30
N MET A 365 -15.36 5.99 -20.31
CA MET A 365 -15.89 6.70 -19.12
C MET A 365 -15.11 6.34 -17.85
N SER A 366 -13.99 5.64 -17.96
CA SER A 366 -13.17 5.29 -16.81
C SER A 366 -12.64 6.55 -16.11
N MET A 367 -12.49 6.44 -14.81
CA MET A 367 -12.09 7.55 -13.94
C MET A 367 -11.03 7.07 -12.95
N PRO A 368 -9.98 7.87 -12.66
CA PRO A 368 -9.00 7.51 -11.65
C PRO A 368 -9.64 7.46 -10.25
N ALA A 369 -9.02 6.75 -9.31
CA ALA A 369 -9.46 6.66 -7.92
C ALA A 369 -9.60 8.05 -7.25
N SER A 370 -8.78 9.02 -7.69
CA SER A 370 -8.84 10.44 -7.29
C SER A 370 -10.05 11.21 -7.83
N GLY A 371 -10.91 10.56 -8.63
CA GLY A 371 -12.19 11.09 -9.11
C GLY A 371 -12.07 12.09 -10.24
N PHE A 372 -13.13 12.87 -10.43
CA PHE A 372 -13.23 13.88 -11.48
C PHE A 372 -12.06 14.87 -11.41
N ALA A 373 -11.48 15.19 -12.56
CA ALA A 373 -10.26 16.01 -12.71
C ALA A 373 -9.05 15.52 -11.89
N GLY A 374 -9.02 14.21 -11.51
CA GLY A 374 -7.95 13.72 -10.64
C GLY A 374 -7.90 14.41 -9.27
N LEU A 375 -8.94 15.14 -8.87
CA LEU A 375 -8.96 16.04 -7.71
C LEU A 375 -10.17 15.83 -6.80
N CYS A 376 -11.36 15.63 -7.36
CA CYS A 376 -12.61 15.74 -6.59
C CYS A 376 -12.82 14.63 -5.54
N ALA A 377 -12.18 13.46 -5.67
CA ALA A 377 -12.24 12.40 -4.67
C ALA A 377 -11.04 12.37 -3.70
N ARG A 378 -10.11 13.33 -3.80
CA ARG A 378 -8.99 13.43 -2.86
C ARG A 378 -9.45 14.09 -1.57
N THR A 379 -9.63 13.31 -0.53
CA THR A 379 -10.05 13.78 0.81
C THR A 379 -8.87 14.05 1.74
N ASP A 380 -7.69 13.56 1.39
CA ASP A 380 -6.45 13.52 2.18
C ASP A 380 -5.40 14.55 1.76
N ARG A 381 -5.76 15.46 0.82
CA ARG A 381 -4.82 16.50 0.34
C ARG A 381 -4.35 17.42 1.45
N GLU A 382 -3.04 17.57 1.57
CA GLU A 382 -2.42 18.47 2.55
C GLU A 382 -2.00 19.81 1.95
N LYS A 383 -1.70 19.86 0.63
CA LYS A 383 -1.29 21.08 -0.05
C LYS A 383 -2.49 21.90 -0.52
N PRO A 384 -2.45 23.23 -0.39
CA PRO A 384 -3.51 24.12 -0.89
C PRO A 384 -3.62 24.10 -2.40
N VAL A 385 -4.88 24.14 -2.88
CA VAL A 385 -5.21 24.31 -4.30
C VAL A 385 -6.15 25.50 -4.44
N ILE A 386 -5.80 26.44 -5.32
CA ILE A 386 -6.56 27.66 -5.63
C ILE A 386 -7.24 27.48 -6.98
N ALA A 387 -8.54 27.69 -7.05
CA ALA A 387 -9.27 27.82 -8.32
C ALA A 387 -9.20 29.27 -8.80
N ALA A 388 -8.59 29.51 -9.96
CA ALA A 388 -8.62 30.78 -10.68
C ALA A 388 -9.66 30.67 -11.80
N VAL A 389 -10.89 31.10 -11.49
CA VAL A 389 -12.08 30.87 -12.35
C VAL A 389 -12.17 32.00 -13.39
N ASN A 390 -11.61 31.78 -14.57
CA ASN A 390 -11.52 32.75 -15.67
C ASN A 390 -12.78 32.85 -16.55
N GLY A 391 -13.83 32.06 -16.26
CA GLY A 391 -15.05 32.07 -17.06
C GLY A 391 -16.08 31.05 -16.56
N VAL A 392 -16.72 30.33 -17.48
CA VAL A 392 -17.77 29.36 -17.16
C VAL A 392 -17.24 28.18 -16.34
N ALA A 393 -17.85 27.90 -15.18
CA ALA A 393 -17.61 26.71 -14.35
C ALA A 393 -18.95 25.96 -14.16
N MET A 394 -19.20 24.91 -14.95
CA MET A 394 -20.48 24.20 -14.99
C MET A 394 -20.32 22.71 -14.68
N GLY A 395 -21.28 22.13 -13.96
CA GLY A 395 -21.26 20.71 -13.63
C GLY A 395 -19.96 20.30 -12.93
N GLY A 396 -19.26 19.32 -13.48
CA GLY A 396 -17.93 18.92 -13.00
C GLY A 396 -16.92 20.06 -12.89
N GLY A 397 -17.06 21.14 -13.71
CA GLY A 397 -16.24 22.34 -13.58
C GLY A 397 -16.49 23.09 -12.27
N LEU A 398 -17.75 23.22 -11.83
CA LEU A 398 -18.05 23.73 -10.50
C LEU A 398 -17.61 22.75 -9.40
N GLU A 399 -17.68 21.46 -9.64
CA GLU A 399 -17.20 20.45 -8.67
C GLU A 399 -15.69 20.54 -8.45
N ILE A 400 -14.90 20.91 -9.48
CA ILE A 400 -13.46 21.23 -9.32
C ILE A 400 -13.28 22.47 -8.42
N VAL A 401 -14.03 23.54 -8.66
CA VAL A 401 -13.98 24.77 -7.83
C VAL A 401 -14.29 24.43 -6.37
N LEU A 402 -15.37 23.68 -6.13
CA LEU A 402 -15.78 23.23 -4.81
C LEU A 402 -14.75 22.29 -4.12
N ALA A 403 -13.95 21.59 -4.90
CA ALA A 403 -12.89 20.74 -4.38
C ALA A 403 -11.59 21.50 -4.09
N CYS A 404 -11.41 22.71 -4.61
CA CYS A 404 -10.31 23.60 -4.27
C CYS A 404 -10.49 24.22 -2.87
N ASP A 405 -9.41 24.63 -2.24
CA ASP A 405 -9.43 25.22 -0.90
C ASP A 405 -9.82 26.69 -0.91
N VAL A 406 -9.48 27.38 -2.01
CA VAL A 406 -9.79 28.81 -2.23
C VAL A 406 -10.21 28.99 -3.68
N ALA A 407 -11.16 29.87 -3.92
CA ALA A 407 -11.60 30.22 -5.26
C ALA A 407 -11.58 31.74 -5.47
N ILE A 408 -10.95 32.19 -6.54
CA ILE A 408 -10.97 33.56 -7.03
C ILE A 408 -11.62 33.54 -8.41
N ALA A 409 -12.52 34.46 -8.68
CA ALA A 409 -13.22 34.50 -9.97
C ALA A 409 -12.98 35.79 -10.72
N ASP A 410 -12.94 35.72 -12.04
CA ASP A 410 -13.09 36.87 -12.90
C ASP A 410 -14.55 37.39 -12.83
N PRO A 411 -14.82 38.70 -12.96
CA PRO A 411 -16.19 39.25 -12.97
C PRO A 411 -17.13 38.59 -13.99
N VAL A 412 -16.61 38.03 -15.09
CA VAL A 412 -17.39 37.36 -16.14
C VAL A 412 -17.69 35.90 -15.81
N ALA A 413 -17.13 35.37 -14.71
CA ALA A 413 -17.32 33.98 -14.31
C ALA A 413 -18.79 33.66 -14.01
N SER A 414 -19.19 32.44 -14.33
CA SER A 414 -20.52 31.95 -13.99
C SER A 414 -20.50 30.49 -13.57
N PHE A 415 -21.35 30.13 -12.63
CA PHE A 415 -21.36 28.84 -11.94
C PHE A 415 -22.73 28.19 -12.05
N ALA A 416 -22.80 26.87 -12.20
CA ALA A 416 -24.04 26.08 -12.06
C ALA A 416 -23.76 24.60 -11.88
N LEU A 417 -24.73 23.88 -11.30
CA LEU A 417 -24.85 22.42 -11.36
C LEU A 417 -26.10 22.09 -12.23
N PRO A 418 -25.94 22.07 -13.57
CA PRO A 418 -27.07 21.91 -14.48
C PRO A 418 -27.49 20.45 -14.73
N GLU A 419 -26.92 19.49 -14.02
CA GLU A 419 -27.09 18.04 -14.20
C GLU A 419 -28.57 17.62 -14.19
N VAL A 420 -29.39 18.24 -13.34
CA VAL A 420 -30.81 17.96 -13.24
C VAL A 420 -31.59 18.24 -14.56
N LYS A 421 -31.06 19.12 -15.41
CA LYS A 421 -31.65 19.45 -16.72
C LYS A 421 -31.43 18.36 -17.77
N VAL A 422 -30.49 17.44 -17.51
CA VAL A 422 -30.16 16.34 -18.42
C VAL A 422 -30.34 14.97 -17.76
N GLY A 423 -31.08 14.91 -16.63
CA GLY A 423 -31.42 13.68 -15.94
C GLY A 423 -30.27 13.05 -15.14
N LEU A 424 -29.28 13.86 -14.77
CA LEU A 424 -28.11 13.45 -13.95
C LEU A 424 -28.13 14.20 -12.61
N PHE A 425 -27.16 13.90 -11.75
CA PHE A 425 -26.86 14.67 -10.53
C PHE A 425 -25.35 14.92 -10.43
N ALA A 426 -24.94 15.94 -9.69
CA ALA A 426 -23.55 16.30 -9.49
C ALA A 426 -22.84 15.29 -8.57
N ALA A 427 -22.30 14.23 -9.17
CA ALA A 427 -21.80 13.04 -8.48
C ALA A 427 -20.36 13.16 -7.99
N ALA A 428 -19.59 14.16 -8.47
CA ALA A 428 -18.20 14.34 -8.07
C ALA A 428 -18.03 15.20 -6.79
N GLY A 429 -19.05 15.22 -5.94
CA GLY A 429 -19.07 15.92 -4.65
C GLY A 429 -19.78 17.27 -4.70
N GLY A 430 -20.39 17.63 -5.83
CA GLY A 430 -21.08 18.91 -6.00
C GLY A 430 -22.20 19.11 -5.00
N VAL A 431 -23.07 18.11 -4.80
CA VAL A 431 -24.19 18.20 -3.85
C VAL A 431 -23.69 18.42 -2.42
N GLN A 432 -22.73 17.62 -1.97
CA GLN A 432 -22.25 17.68 -0.59
C GLN A 432 -21.46 18.97 -0.31
N ARG A 433 -20.49 19.31 -1.20
CA ARG A 433 -19.63 20.47 -0.99
C ARG A 433 -20.37 21.78 -1.14
N LEU A 434 -21.26 21.90 -2.12
CA LEU A 434 -22.05 23.12 -2.29
C LEU A 434 -22.90 23.41 -1.04
N THR A 435 -23.59 22.38 -0.52
CA THR A 435 -24.42 22.49 0.69
C THR A 435 -23.61 22.94 1.91
N ARG A 436 -22.38 22.46 2.05
CA ARG A 436 -21.49 22.86 3.15
C ARG A 436 -20.97 24.29 3.03
N GLN A 437 -20.65 24.71 1.80
CA GLN A 437 -20.02 26.01 1.59
C GLN A 437 -21.00 27.19 1.62
N ILE A 438 -22.22 27.01 1.07
CA ILE A 438 -23.19 28.11 0.96
C ILE A 438 -24.47 27.88 1.79
N GLY A 439 -24.55 26.78 2.51
CA GLY A 439 -25.71 26.40 3.31
C GLY A 439 -26.83 25.72 2.51
N GLU A 440 -27.65 24.95 3.24
CA GLU A 440 -28.58 23.97 2.65
C GLU A 440 -29.63 24.64 1.72
N LYS A 441 -30.23 25.76 2.13
CA LYS A 441 -31.32 26.39 1.34
C LYS A 441 -30.84 26.96 0.03
N ALA A 442 -29.70 27.68 0.03
CA ALA A 442 -29.12 28.23 -1.19
C ALA A 442 -28.61 27.13 -2.13
N ALA A 443 -27.95 26.10 -1.57
CA ALA A 443 -27.48 24.97 -2.35
C ALA A 443 -28.66 24.19 -2.98
N MET A 444 -29.73 23.92 -2.21
CA MET A 444 -30.89 23.18 -2.69
C MET A 444 -31.59 23.91 -3.85
N GLU A 445 -31.72 25.21 -3.75
CA GLU A 445 -32.29 26.03 -4.83
C GLU A 445 -31.48 25.91 -6.12
N LEU A 446 -30.16 26.06 -6.02
CA LEU A 446 -29.25 25.95 -7.18
C LEU A 446 -29.23 24.54 -7.79
N ILE A 447 -29.19 23.49 -6.94
CA ILE A 447 -29.19 22.10 -7.39
C ILE A 447 -30.49 21.73 -8.08
N LEU A 448 -31.64 22.07 -7.49
CA LEU A 448 -32.94 21.65 -8.03
C LEU A 448 -33.34 22.42 -9.29
N THR A 449 -32.89 23.67 -9.42
CA THR A 449 -33.21 24.50 -10.60
C THR A 449 -32.15 24.39 -11.70
N GLY A 450 -30.91 24.04 -11.34
CA GLY A 450 -29.75 24.06 -12.24
C GLY A 450 -29.54 25.44 -12.89
N ARG A 451 -29.98 26.53 -12.21
CA ARG A 451 -29.75 27.89 -12.71
C ARG A 451 -28.30 28.30 -12.59
N LYS A 452 -27.94 29.29 -13.37
CA LYS A 452 -26.61 29.91 -13.27
C LYS A 452 -26.65 31.04 -12.25
N LEU A 453 -25.48 31.23 -11.59
CA LEU A 453 -25.17 32.40 -10.78
C LEU A 453 -23.91 33.09 -11.32
N GLY A 454 -23.83 34.40 -11.23
CA GLY A 454 -22.65 35.20 -11.61
C GLY A 454 -21.67 35.32 -10.45
N ALA A 455 -20.54 35.99 -10.71
CA ALA A 455 -19.46 36.16 -9.72
C ALA A 455 -19.92 36.92 -8.46
N ASP A 456 -20.73 37.99 -8.61
CA ASP A 456 -21.22 38.80 -7.49
C ASP A 456 -22.09 37.96 -6.54
N GLU A 457 -23.05 37.20 -7.09
CA GLU A 457 -23.91 36.32 -6.29
C GLU A 457 -23.10 35.17 -5.66
N ALA A 458 -22.15 34.59 -6.38
CA ALA A 458 -21.26 33.56 -5.87
C ALA A 458 -20.43 34.05 -4.68
N SER A 459 -19.93 35.28 -4.76
CA SER A 459 -19.21 35.94 -3.66
C SER A 459 -20.13 36.24 -2.47
N ALA A 460 -21.32 36.74 -2.72
CA ALA A 460 -22.31 37.04 -1.66
C ALA A 460 -22.78 35.78 -0.89
N LEU A 461 -22.82 34.62 -1.59
CA LEU A 461 -23.16 33.33 -0.97
C LEU A 461 -21.96 32.64 -0.30
N GLY A 462 -20.74 33.14 -0.48
CA GLY A 462 -19.51 32.53 0.05
C GLY A 462 -19.02 31.33 -0.77
N LEU A 463 -19.50 31.17 -2.01
CA LEU A 463 -19.00 30.14 -2.93
C LEU A 463 -17.58 30.42 -3.42
N ILE A 464 -17.20 31.68 -3.55
CA ILE A 464 -15.87 32.14 -3.90
C ILE A 464 -15.35 33.14 -2.86
N ASN A 465 -14.04 33.22 -2.72
CA ASN A 465 -13.38 34.09 -1.72
C ASN A 465 -13.31 35.55 -2.18
N SER A 466 -13.10 35.80 -3.48
CA SER A 466 -12.99 37.15 -4.03
C SER A 466 -13.23 37.20 -5.53
N ILE A 467 -13.48 38.40 -6.02
CA ILE A 467 -13.56 38.71 -7.44
C ILE A 467 -12.34 39.54 -7.81
N SER A 468 -11.61 39.16 -8.85
CA SER A 468 -10.43 39.87 -9.36
C SER A 468 -10.81 41.11 -10.17
N ALA A 469 -9.82 41.92 -10.56
CA ALA A 469 -10.00 42.82 -11.66
C ALA A 469 -10.29 42.04 -12.96
N SER A 470 -11.08 42.64 -13.85
CA SER A 470 -11.44 42.00 -15.13
C SER A 470 -10.23 41.58 -15.93
N GLY A 471 -10.17 40.31 -16.32
CA GLY A 471 -9.06 39.75 -17.10
C GLY A 471 -7.79 39.44 -16.28
N ASP A 472 -7.79 39.63 -14.96
CA ASP A 472 -6.59 39.43 -14.10
C ASP A 472 -6.77 38.41 -13.00
N VAL A 473 -7.64 37.40 -13.20
CA VAL A 473 -7.87 36.35 -12.19
C VAL A 473 -6.59 35.57 -11.89
N MET A 474 -5.71 35.33 -12.87
CA MET A 474 -4.44 34.64 -12.66
C MET A 474 -3.44 35.49 -11.86
N GLY A 475 -3.41 36.83 -12.09
CA GLY A 475 -2.60 37.73 -11.27
C GLY A 475 -3.00 37.72 -9.81
N ALA A 476 -4.32 37.79 -9.54
CA ALA A 476 -4.85 37.68 -8.20
C ALA A 476 -4.57 36.30 -7.55
N ALA A 477 -4.69 35.20 -8.30
CA ALA A 477 -4.41 33.86 -7.81
C ALA A 477 -2.91 33.68 -7.49
N ARG A 478 -2.01 34.15 -8.33
CA ARG A 478 -0.55 34.16 -8.09
C ARG A 478 -0.19 34.95 -6.83
N ALA A 479 -0.76 36.14 -6.65
CA ALA A 479 -0.52 36.96 -5.48
C ALA A 479 -0.93 36.25 -4.19
N LEU A 480 -2.09 35.56 -4.21
CA LEU A 480 -2.54 34.75 -3.08
C LEU A 480 -1.64 33.53 -2.89
N ALA A 481 -1.27 32.82 -3.94
CA ALA A 481 -0.37 31.66 -3.86
C ALA A 481 1.00 32.03 -3.26
N GLN A 482 1.57 33.18 -3.66
CA GLN A 482 2.82 33.70 -3.09
C GLN A 482 2.66 34.06 -1.60
N THR A 483 1.52 34.62 -1.21
CA THR A 483 1.21 34.91 0.19
C THR A 483 1.15 33.61 1.02
N ILE A 484 0.52 32.57 0.49
CA ILE A 484 0.45 31.26 1.14
C ILE A 484 1.86 30.64 1.19
N ALA A 485 2.59 30.65 0.09
CA ALA A 485 3.96 30.10 0.00
C ALA A 485 4.97 30.86 0.86
N GLY A 486 4.69 32.11 1.24
CA GLY A 486 5.49 32.87 2.20
C GLY A 486 5.36 32.43 3.66
N ASN A 487 4.39 31.55 3.96
CA ASN A 487 4.17 31.01 5.29
C ASN A 487 4.83 29.64 5.47
N SER A 488 4.84 29.12 6.71
CA SER A 488 5.36 27.78 7.00
C SER A 488 4.54 26.68 6.31
N PRO A 489 5.11 25.92 5.37
CA PRO A 489 4.37 24.86 4.67
C PRO A 489 3.87 23.78 5.63
N THR A 490 4.62 23.47 6.67
CA THR A 490 4.22 22.51 7.72
C THR A 490 2.97 22.98 8.47
N SER A 491 2.93 24.28 8.84
CA SER A 491 1.77 24.84 9.56
C SER A 491 0.52 24.88 8.68
N ILE A 492 0.67 25.20 7.39
CA ILE A 492 -0.43 25.21 6.42
C ILE A 492 -1.00 23.81 6.26
N ARG A 493 -0.14 22.82 6.02
CA ARG A 493 -0.54 21.41 5.89
C ARG A 493 -1.23 20.88 7.15
N ALA A 494 -0.67 21.17 8.31
CA ALA A 494 -1.28 20.79 9.59
C ALA A 494 -2.67 21.41 9.78
N SER A 495 -2.81 22.72 9.49
CA SER A 495 -4.10 23.42 9.60
C SER A 495 -5.15 22.83 8.66
N LYS A 496 -4.78 22.55 7.41
CA LYS A 496 -5.67 21.95 6.41
C LYS A 496 -6.07 20.53 6.82
N ARG A 497 -5.13 19.73 7.34
CA ARG A 497 -5.40 18.37 7.85
C ARG A 497 -6.42 18.39 8.99
N VAL A 498 -6.26 19.29 9.96
CA VAL A 498 -7.22 19.46 11.07
C VAL A 498 -8.59 19.83 10.54
N LEU A 499 -8.66 20.77 9.58
CA LEU A 499 -9.95 21.18 8.99
C LEU A 499 -10.63 20.01 8.27
N ASN A 500 -9.89 19.21 7.50
CA ASN A 500 -10.44 18.04 6.81
C ASN A 500 -10.91 16.95 7.79
N ALA A 501 -10.21 16.78 8.93
CA ALA A 501 -10.56 15.80 9.94
C ALA A 501 -11.79 16.17 10.77
N VAL A 502 -12.16 17.46 10.87
CA VAL A 502 -13.37 17.91 11.60
C VAL A 502 -14.64 17.31 11.04
N ASP A 503 -14.63 16.94 9.77
CA ASP A 503 -15.79 16.31 9.11
C ASP A 503 -16.03 14.85 9.58
N ASP A 504 -14.98 14.17 10.07
CA ASP A 504 -15.06 12.83 10.64
C ASP A 504 -15.32 12.82 12.17
N LEU A 505 -15.11 13.96 12.83
CA LEU A 505 -15.52 14.14 14.22
C LEU A 505 -17.03 14.31 14.21
N GLY A 506 -17.76 13.19 14.33
CA GLY A 506 -19.21 13.20 14.53
C GLY A 506 -19.60 14.25 15.58
N LYS A 507 -20.76 14.86 15.39
CA LYS A 507 -21.31 15.89 16.29
C LYS A 507 -20.91 15.61 17.72
N TRP A 508 -20.25 16.57 18.33
CA TRP A 508 -20.05 16.61 19.77
C TRP A 508 -21.43 16.66 20.41
N ASP A 509 -21.98 15.50 20.83
CA ASP A 509 -23.12 15.42 21.73
C ASP A 509 -22.61 15.57 23.18
#